data_90f9cdddfa2ff335fcc4985c9eb016e8
#
_entry.id   90f9cdddfa2ff335fcc4985c9eb016e8
#
_cell.length_a   1.000
_cell.length_b   1.000
_cell.length_c   1.000
_cell.angle_alpha   90.00
_cell.angle_beta   90.00
_cell.angle_gamma   90.00
#
_symmetry.space_group_name_H-M   'P 1'
#
loop_
_entity.id
_entity.type
_entity.pdbx_description
1 polymer ?
#
loop_
_entity_poly.entity_id
_entity_poly.type
_entity_poly.pdbx_seq_one_letter_code
_entity_poly.pdbx_strand_id
1 'polypeptide(L)'
;MNNARMRDIPMVTAGLIIINAIVFLGMEILGDTESTLYLYEHGAMYWPDVFEGGQWYRLITHMFIHSGADHILNNMFMLGILGYQIEKEYGPVKYLITYFVCGVGGSLISAFAEMYMNEAVVSVGASGAVFGIFGVMLVMIFKNRNQMGQVSTPRLIILFALMVFGNMEEGVDWMAHLGGAMAGVIMAFILYHPRENKRFYL
;
A
#
# COMPACT_ATOMS: atom_id res chain seq x y z
N MET A 1 -23.77 -24.76 8.51
CA MET A 1 -23.38 -23.67 7.58
C MET A 1 -21.88 -23.44 7.72
N ASN A 2 -21.14 -23.56 6.63
CA ASN A 2 -19.72 -23.91 6.57
C ASN A 2 -18.77 -22.85 7.16
N ASN A 3 -17.99 -23.24 8.17
CA ASN A 3 -16.79 -22.52 8.65
C ASN A 3 -15.73 -22.27 7.54
N ALA A 4 -15.82 -22.94 6.41
CA ALA A 4 -14.96 -22.72 5.25
C ALA A 4 -15.25 -21.37 4.53
N ARG A 5 -16.51 -20.93 4.45
CA ARG A 5 -16.88 -19.68 3.77
C ARG A 5 -16.43 -18.41 4.48
N MET A 6 -16.31 -18.42 5.80
CA MET A 6 -15.85 -17.24 6.55
C MET A 6 -14.32 -17.01 6.48
N ARG A 7 -13.54 -18.06 6.12
CA ARG A 7 -12.10 -17.96 5.92
C ARG A 7 -11.70 -17.37 4.55
N ASP A 8 -12.67 -17.19 3.65
CA ASP A 8 -12.42 -16.67 2.28
C ASP A 8 -12.65 -15.15 2.17
N ILE A 9 -13.14 -14.48 3.21
CA ILE A 9 -13.32 -13.03 3.20
C ILE A 9 -12.01 -12.37 3.65
N PRO A 10 -11.41 -11.48 2.84
CA PRO A 10 -10.19 -10.76 3.19
C PRO A 10 -10.53 -9.64 4.18
N MET A 11 -10.66 -10.00 5.46
CA MET A 11 -11.17 -9.09 6.49
C MET A 11 -10.24 -7.89 6.74
N VAL A 12 -8.92 -8.09 6.65
CA VAL A 12 -7.96 -7.01 6.84
C VAL A 12 -7.99 -6.05 5.65
N THR A 13 -8.02 -6.57 4.43
CA THR A 13 -8.17 -5.76 3.22
C THR A 13 -9.46 -4.93 3.27
N ALA A 14 -10.59 -5.56 3.60
CA ALA A 14 -11.86 -4.86 3.75
C ALA A 14 -11.81 -3.81 4.87
N GLY A 15 -11.23 -4.15 6.01
CA GLY A 15 -11.06 -3.24 7.13
C GLY A 15 -10.21 -2.01 6.77
N LEU A 16 -9.08 -2.21 6.08
CA LEU A 16 -8.24 -1.12 5.60
C LEU A 16 -8.98 -0.20 4.62
N ILE A 17 -9.73 -0.77 3.67
CA ILE A 17 -10.55 0.00 2.72
C ILE A 17 -11.61 0.82 3.48
N ILE A 18 -12.33 0.21 4.43
CA ILE A 18 -13.37 0.88 5.21
C ILE A 18 -12.77 2.02 6.05
N ILE A 19 -11.64 1.81 6.71
CA ILE A 19 -10.97 2.85 7.51
C ILE A 19 -10.56 4.01 6.62
N ASN A 20 -9.93 3.76 5.48
CA ASN A 20 -9.56 4.80 4.52
C ASN A 20 -10.79 5.58 4.03
N ALA A 21 -11.87 4.89 3.68
CA ALA A 21 -13.11 5.54 3.25
C ALA A 21 -13.74 6.41 4.36
N ILE A 22 -13.75 5.93 5.61
CA ILE A 22 -14.28 6.71 6.76
C ILE A 22 -13.43 7.95 7.00
N VAL A 23 -12.09 7.81 7.01
CA VAL A 23 -11.17 8.96 7.20
C VAL A 23 -11.36 9.97 6.08
N PHE A 24 -11.37 9.53 4.82
CA PHE A 24 -11.58 10.41 3.67
C PHE A 24 -12.91 11.16 3.73
N LEU A 25 -14.01 10.45 3.95
CA LEU A 25 -15.33 11.09 4.04
C LEU A 25 -15.42 12.06 5.22
N GLY A 26 -14.80 11.73 6.36
CA GLY A 26 -14.73 12.64 7.50
C GLY A 26 -13.96 13.91 7.17
N MET A 27 -12.82 13.79 6.51
CA MET A 27 -12.01 14.94 6.10
C MET A 27 -12.72 15.79 5.03
N GLU A 28 -13.39 15.16 4.06
CA GLU A 28 -14.14 15.83 2.99
C GLU A 28 -15.34 16.62 3.53
N ILE A 29 -15.99 16.13 4.58
CA ILE A 29 -17.11 16.85 5.25
C ILE A 29 -16.59 18.04 6.06
N LEU A 30 -15.39 17.93 6.65
CA LEU A 30 -14.84 18.94 7.56
C LEU A 30 -13.98 20.00 6.86
N GLY A 31 -13.53 19.75 5.62
CA GLY A 31 -12.65 20.66 4.89
C GLY A 31 -12.42 20.23 3.45
N ASP A 32 -11.33 20.71 2.85
CA ASP A 32 -10.97 20.51 1.45
C ASP A 32 -9.80 19.52 1.37
N THR A 33 -10.07 18.30 0.93
CA THR A 33 -9.05 17.26 0.77
C THR A 33 -8.09 17.49 -0.40
N GLU A 34 -8.34 18.48 -1.27
CA GLU A 34 -7.39 18.89 -2.31
C GLU A 34 -6.39 19.95 -1.80
N SER A 35 -6.67 20.58 -0.65
CA SER A 35 -5.78 21.57 -0.04
C SER A 35 -4.61 20.91 0.67
N THR A 36 -3.39 21.13 0.16
CA THR A 36 -2.15 20.65 0.79
C THR A 36 -2.00 21.12 2.24
N LEU A 37 -2.37 22.35 2.55
CA LEU A 37 -2.33 22.89 3.92
C LEU A 37 -3.27 22.11 4.84
N TYR A 38 -4.50 21.85 4.39
CA TYR A 38 -5.47 21.07 5.15
C TYR A 38 -4.96 19.65 5.43
N LEU A 39 -4.40 18.97 4.42
CA LEU A 39 -3.80 17.65 4.58
C LEU A 39 -2.63 17.66 5.58
N TYR A 40 -1.75 18.66 5.47
CA TYR A 40 -0.61 18.85 6.39
C TYR A 40 -1.08 19.02 7.86
N GLU A 41 -2.08 19.87 8.10
CA GLU A 41 -2.63 20.12 9.44
C GLU A 41 -3.28 18.86 10.05
N HIS A 42 -3.75 17.93 9.21
CA HIS A 42 -4.45 16.72 9.64
C HIS A 42 -3.57 15.45 9.66
N GLY A 43 -2.24 15.60 9.55
CA GLY A 43 -1.32 14.48 9.80
C GLY A 43 -0.74 13.82 8.56
N ALA A 44 -0.69 14.55 7.43
CA ALA A 44 0.12 14.17 6.27
C ALA A 44 1.60 14.00 6.67
N MET A 45 2.32 13.17 5.92
CA MET A 45 3.76 13.02 6.08
C MET A 45 4.47 14.32 5.67
N TYR A 46 5.35 14.79 6.53
CA TYR A 46 6.25 15.90 6.29
C TYR A 46 7.51 15.68 7.12
N TRP A 47 8.62 15.35 6.48
CA TRP A 47 9.80 14.84 7.17
C TRP A 47 10.38 15.82 8.23
N PRO A 48 10.37 17.17 8.06
CA PRO A 48 10.88 18.05 9.09
C PRO A 48 10.11 17.90 10.41
N ASP A 49 8.78 17.83 10.36
CA ASP A 49 7.96 17.63 11.55
C ASP A 49 8.18 16.27 12.20
N VAL A 50 8.47 15.24 11.40
CA VAL A 50 8.74 13.90 11.92
C VAL A 50 10.09 13.87 12.65
N PHE A 51 11.17 14.31 12.00
CA PHE A 51 12.52 14.12 12.52
C PHE A 51 12.97 15.26 13.43
N GLU A 52 12.58 16.49 13.16
CA GLU A 52 12.93 17.67 13.96
C GLU A 52 11.83 18.02 14.97
N GLY A 53 10.56 17.87 14.57
CA GLY A 53 9.39 18.16 15.40
C GLY A 53 8.92 17.00 16.28
N GLY A 54 9.46 15.78 16.11
CA GLY A 54 9.09 14.59 16.90
C GLY A 54 7.69 14.05 16.62
N GLN A 55 7.05 14.41 15.50
CA GLN A 55 5.69 14.01 15.15
C GLN A 55 5.65 12.64 14.45
N TRP A 56 6.17 11.61 15.12
CA TRP A 56 6.30 10.25 14.58
C TRP A 56 4.99 9.61 14.13
N TYR A 57 3.85 10.07 14.65
CA TYR A 57 2.52 9.58 14.26
C TYR A 57 2.24 9.80 12.76
N ARG A 58 2.86 10.81 12.14
CA ARG A 58 2.71 11.10 10.71
C ARG A 58 3.16 9.95 9.79
N LEU A 59 4.11 9.12 10.25
CA LEU A 59 4.51 7.90 9.53
C LEU A 59 3.38 6.87 9.37
N ILE A 60 2.32 7.00 10.16
CA ILE A 60 1.16 6.12 10.10
C ILE A 60 -0.07 6.86 9.57
N THR A 61 -0.33 8.06 10.07
CA THR A 61 -1.57 8.79 9.73
C THR A 61 -1.66 9.14 8.27
N HIS A 62 -0.55 9.51 7.63
CA HIS A 62 -0.52 9.83 6.20
C HIS A 62 -1.05 8.70 5.31
N MET A 63 -0.89 7.44 5.75
CA MET A 63 -1.34 6.25 4.98
C MET A 63 -2.85 6.15 4.85
N PHE A 64 -3.62 6.93 5.62
CA PHE A 64 -5.08 6.94 5.65
C PHE A 64 -5.67 8.25 5.12
N ILE A 65 -4.83 9.23 4.83
CA ILE A 65 -5.21 10.54 4.28
C ILE A 65 -5.06 10.49 2.76
N HIS A 66 -6.00 11.07 2.02
CA HIS A 66 -5.98 11.08 0.55
C HIS A 66 -6.34 12.46 0.01
N SER A 67 -5.64 12.86 -1.05
CA SER A 67 -5.85 14.11 -1.78
C SER A 67 -6.90 13.90 -2.87
N GLY A 68 -8.15 14.22 -2.56
CA GLY A 68 -9.27 14.13 -3.49
C GLY A 68 -9.78 12.69 -3.76
N ALA A 69 -10.93 12.65 -4.46
CA ALA A 69 -11.67 11.40 -4.68
C ALA A 69 -10.95 10.42 -5.60
N ASP A 70 -10.28 10.89 -6.66
CA ASP A 70 -9.61 10.02 -7.63
C ASP A 70 -8.42 9.30 -6.99
N HIS A 71 -7.69 9.98 -6.11
CA HIS A 71 -6.58 9.40 -5.37
C HIS A 71 -7.04 8.25 -4.47
N ILE A 72 -8.08 8.44 -3.64
CA ILE A 72 -8.57 7.35 -2.78
C ILE A 72 -9.18 6.21 -3.60
N LEU A 73 -9.96 6.50 -4.63
CA LEU A 73 -10.58 5.46 -5.46
C LEU A 73 -9.53 4.55 -6.10
N ASN A 74 -8.47 5.14 -6.67
CA ASN A 74 -7.38 4.37 -7.27
C ASN A 74 -6.65 3.52 -6.22
N ASN A 75 -6.31 4.08 -5.07
CA ASN A 75 -5.66 3.35 -3.98
C ASN A 75 -6.52 2.18 -3.48
N MET A 76 -7.82 2.41 -3.22
CA MET A 76 -8.72 1.38 -2.70
C MET A 76 -9.01 0.28 -3.73
N PHE A 77 -9.10 0.65 -5.01
CA PHE A 77 -9.25 -0.32 -6.09
C PHE A 77 -8.04 -1.28 -6.15
N MET A 78 -6.84 -0.73 -6.15
CA MET A 78 -5.62 -1.52 -6.20
C MET A 78 -5.40 -2.33 -4.91
N LEU A 79 -5.68 -1.73 -3.74
CA LEU A 79 -5.65 -2.42 -2.46
C LEU A 79 -6.63 -3.59 -2.43
N GLY A 80 -7.84 -3.42 -2.98
CA GLY A 80 -8.84 -4.49 -3.07
C GLY A 80 -8.37 -5.68 -3.89
N ILE A 81 -7.78 -5.42 -5.06
CA ILE A 81 -7.33 -6.49 -5.98
C ILE A 81 -6.10 -7.22 -5.43
N LEU A 82 -5.06 -6.45 -5.08
CA LEU A 82 -3.78 -7.03 -4.66
C LEU A 82 -3.86 -7.56 -3.23
N GLY A 83 -4.48 -6.80 -2.33
CA GLY A 83 -4.62 -7.13 -0.93
C GLY A 83 -5.39 -8.43 -0.71
N TYR A 84 -6.49 -8.63 -1.46
CA TYR A 84 -7.24 -9.88 -1.43
C TYR A 84 -6.34 -11.11 -1.67
N GLN A 85 -5.50 -11.06 -2.68
CA GLN A 85 -4.63 -12.18 -3.04
C GLN A 85 -3.54 -12.42 -1.98
N ILE A 86 -2.92 -11.34 -1.50
CA ILE A 86 -1.84 -11.43 -0.51
C ILE A 86 -2.37 -11.87 0.86
N GLU A 87 -3.50 -11.31 1.31
CA GLU A 87 -4.11 -11.72 2.57
C GLU A 87 -4.49 -13.20 2.57
N LYS A 88 -5.01 -13.70 1.45
CA LYS A 88 -5.34 -15.13 1.29
C LYS A 88 -4.12 -16.05 1.40
N GLU A 89 -2.96 -15.61 0.91
CA GLU A 89 -1.72 -16.39 0.95
C GLU A 89 -0.95 -16.24 2.28
N TYR A 90 -0.86 -15.02 2.81
CA TYR A 90 -0.11 -14.72 4.03
C TYR A 90 -0.90 -14.99 5.31
N GLY A 91 -2.22 -14.91 5.22
CA GLY A 91 -3.11 -14.75 6.37
C GLY A 91 -3.14 -13.30 6.87
N PRO A 92 -4.13 -12.97 7.70
CA PRO A 92 -4.44 -11.58 8.07
C PRO A 92 -3.29 -10.87 8.80
N VAL A 93 -2.62 -11.55 9.73
CA VAL A 93 -1.58 -10.92 10.57
C VAL A 93 -0.34 -10.56 9.76
N LYS A 94 0.19 -11.50 8.95
CA LYS A 94 1.37 -11.24 8.13
C LYS A 94 1.08 -10.18 7.07
N TYR A 95 -0.12 -10.20 6.49
CA TYR A 95 -0.55 -9.21 5.53
C TYR A 95 -0.62 -7.80 6.16
N LEU A 96 -1.23 -7.66 7.34
CA LEU A 96 -1.31 -6.38 8.05
C LEU A 96 0.08 -5.82 8.38
N ILE A 97 0.98 -6.66 8.89
CA ILE A 97 2.36 -6.27 9.17
C ILE A 97 3.04 -5.81 7.87
N THR A 98 2.88 -6.56 6.78
CA THR A 98 3.47 -6.19 5.48
C THR A 98 2.96 -4.85 4.99
N TYR A 99 1.64 -4.59 5.09
CA TYR A 99 1.04 -3.32 4.72
C TYR A 99 1.71 -2.13 5.43
N PHE A 100 1.81 -2.20 6.76
CA PHE A 100 2.43 -1.12 7.54
C PHE A 100 3.93 -0.99 7.31
N VAL A 101 4.66 -2.09 7.22
CA VAL A 101 6.10 -2.06 6.93
C VAL A 101 6.38 -1.42 5.57
N CYS A 102 5.56 -1.74 4.56
CA CYS A 102 5.70 -1.15 3.24
C CYS A 102 5.35 0.34 3.21
N GLY A 103 4.26 0.75 3.86
CA GLY A 103 3.86 2.14 3.91
C GLY A 103 4.88 3.01 4.66
N VAL A 104 5.27 2.61 5.87
CA VAL A 104 6.30 3.30 6.66
C VAL A 104 7.66 3.27 5.96
N GLY A 105 8.05 2.11 5.39
CA GLY A 105 9.31 1.98 4.65
C GLY A 105 9.36 2.89 3.43
N GLY A 106 8.24 3.02 2.71
CA GLY A 106 8.09 3.94 1.59
C GLY A 106 8.30 5.39 2.01
N SER A 107 7.57 5.84 3.03
CA SER A 107 7.68 7.22 3.51
C SER A 107 9.04 7.55 4.11
N LEU A 108 9.72 6.60 4.74
CA LEU A 108 11.10 6.81 5.22
C LEU A 108 12.09 6.98 4.06
N ILE A 109 11.98 6.16 3.01
CA ILE A 109 12.85 6.27 1.82
C ILE A 109 12.61 7.61 1.12
N SER A 110 11.34 8.04 0.99
CA SER A 110 11.01 9.35 0.44
C SER A 110 11.60 10.47 1.28
N ALA A 111 11.40 10.45 2.58
CA ALA A 111 11.95 11.44 3.50
C ALA A 111 13.48 11.58 3.38
N PHE A 112 14.22 10.46 3.31
CA PHE A 112 15.67 10.49 3.12
C PHE A 112 16.08 11.05 1.75
N ALA A 113 15.31 10.75 0.68
CA ALA A 113 15.55 11.32 -0.63
C ALA A 113 15.31 12.83 -0.64
N GLU A 114 14.20 13.30 -0.06
CA GLU A 114 13.89 14.72 0.09
C GLU A 114 14.96 15.47 0.91
N MET A 115 15.40 14.89 2.03
CA MET A 115 16.50 15.45 2.84
C MET A 115 17.79 15.59 2.02
N TYR A 116 18.12 14.58 1.21
CA TYR A 116 19.30 14.62 0.34
C TYR A 116 19.17 15.67 -0.77
N MET A 117 17.98 15.85 -1.32
CA MET A 117 17.68 16.87 -2.35
C MET A 117 17.47 18.28 -1.77
N ASN A 118 17.46 18.41 -0.46
CA ASN A 118 17.12 19.65 0.26
C ASN A 118 15.69 20.16 -0.12
N GLU A 119 14.76 19.24 -0.21
CA GLU A 119 13.35 19.47 -0.49
C GLU A 119 12.51 19.02 0.72
N ALA A 120 11.29 19.51 0.83
CA ALA A 120 10.33 19.06 1.83
C ALA A 120 8.93 19.12 1.24
N VAL A 121 8.33 17.96 1.04
CA VAL A 121 7.04 17.79 0.38
C VAL A 121 6.03 17.19 1.36
N VAL A 122 4.78 17.61 1.24
CA VAL A 122 3.68 17.02 2.00
C VAL A 122 3.18 15.81 1.24
N SER A 123 3.32 14.61 1.84
CA SER A 123 2.92 13.34 1.23
C SER A 123 1.74 12.70 1.95
N VAL A 124 0.80 12.15 1.21
CA VAL A 124 -0.39 11.43 1.69
C VAL A 124 -0.68 10.20 0.84
N GLY A 125 -1.45 9.28 1.39
CA GLY A 125 -2.01 8.14 0.68
C GLY A 125 -1.51 6.79 1.13
N ALA A 126 -2.33 5.78 0.87
CA ALA A 126 -1.99 4.36 1.06
C ALA A 126 -1.01 3.84 0.00
N SER A 127 -0.66 4.65 -1.01
CA SER A 127 0.02 4.22 -2.22
C SER A 127 1.39 3.56 -1.95
N GLY A 128 2.20 4.07 -1.01
CA GLY A 128 3.45 3.43 -0.62
C GLY A 128 3.24 1.98 -0.17
N ALA A 129 2.22 1.72 0.65
CA ALA A 129 1.85 0.37 1.07
C ALA A 129 1.30 -0.47 -0.11
N VAL A 130 0.49 0.12 -0.99
CA VAL A 130 -0.08 -0.55 -2.17
C VAL A 130 1.02 -0.97 -3.15
N PHE A 131 1.99 -0.09 -3.43
CA PHE A 131 3.18 -0.44 -4.21
C PHE A 131 4.02 -1.53 -3.52
N GLY A 132 4.07 -1.52 -2.18
CA GLY A 132 4.70 -2.59 -1.41
C GLY A 132 4.02 -3.94 -1.59
N ILE A 133 2.69 -3.98 -1.50
CA ILE A 133 1.89 -5.18 -1.77
C ILE A 133 2.08 -5.65 -3.22
N PHE A 134 2.22 -4.72 -4.18
CA PHE A 134 2.59 -5.04 -5.56
C PHE A 134 3.99 -5.71 -5.62
N GLY A 135 4.99 -5.17 -4.90
CA GLY A 135 6.33 -5.77 -4.79
C GLY A 135 6.29 -7.20 -4.24
N VAL A 136 5.45 -7.45 -3.22
CA VAL A 136 5.19 -8.81 -2.70
C VAL A 136 4.63 -9.71 -3.79
N MET A 137 3.60 -9.24 -4.52
CA MET A 137 2.96 -10.01 -5.59
C MET A 137 3.94 -10.37 -6.70
N LEU A 138 4.82 -9.43 -7.06
CA LEU A 138 5.86 -9.66 -8.07
C LEU A 138 6.75 -10.86 -7.70
N VAL A 139 7.25 -10.89 -6.46
CA VAL A 139 8.08 -12.01 -5.95
C VAL A 139 7.30 -13.31 -5.92
N MET A 140 6.05 -13.26 -5.48
CA MET A 140 5.20 -14.45 -5.41
C MET A 140 4.96 -15.06 -6.80
N ILE A 141 4.64 -14.23 -7.80
CA ILE A 141 4.43 -14.69 -9.18
C ILE A 141 5.72 -15.28 -9.75
N PHE A 142 6.85 -14.63 -9.52
CA PHE A 142 8.15 -15.15 -9.95
C PHE A 142 8.46 -16.52 -9.32
N LYS A 143 8.28 -16.67 -8.01
CA LYS A 143 8.49 -17.95 -7.30
C LYS A 143 7.48 -19.05 -7.69
N ASN A 144 6.29 -18.68 -8.16
CA ASN A 144 5.23 -19.62 -8.57
C ASN A 144 5.14 -19.84 -10.09
N ARG A 145 6.23 -19.67 -10.82
CA ARG A 145 6.28 -19.93 -12.28
C ARG A 145 5.25 -19.08 -13.06
N ASN A 146 5.23 -17.78 -12.78
CA ASN A 146 4.43 -16.77 -13.48
C ASN A 146 2.91 -16.83 -13.23
N GLN A 147 2.47 -17.48 -12.15
CA GLN A 147 1.05 -17.48 -11.78
C GLN A 147 0.86 -17.54 -10.25
N MET A 148 -0.07 -16.75 -9.74
CA MET A 148 -0.53 -16.83 -8.37
C MET A 148 -2.04 -16.59 -8.30
N GLY A 149 -2.78 -17.63 -7.88
CA GLY A 149 -4.24 -17.58 -7.88
C GLY A 149 -4.79 -17.24 -9.26
N GLN A 150 -5.50 -16.13 -9.37
CA GLN A 150 -6.02 -15.62 -10.66
C GLN A 150 -5.10 -14.57 -11.30
N VAL A 151 -4.00 -14.18 -10.63
CA VAL A 151 -3.06 -13.18 -11.14
C VAL A 151 -1.94 -13.89 -11.87
N SER A 152 -1.79 -13.59 -13.15
CA SER A 152 -0.70 -14.03 -14.02
C SER A 152 0.22 -12.85 -14.35
N THR A 153 1.42 -13.13 -14.87
CA THR A 153 2.36 -12.07 -15.29
C THR A 153 1.73 -11.00 -16.20
N PRO A 154 0.94 -11.35 -17.26
CA PRO A 154 0.30 -10.32 -18.06
C PRO A 154 -0.69 -9.45 -17.28
N ARG A 155 -1.48 -10.05 -16.38
CA ARG A 155 -2.40 -9.29 -15.51
C ARG A 155 -1.66 -8.38 -14.55
N LEU A 156 -0.52 -8.84 -14.00
CA LEU A 156 0.32 -8.03 -13.14
C LEU A 156 0.90 -6.81 -13.88
N ILE A 157 1.31 -6.97 -15.14
CA ILE A 157 1.77 -5.86 -15.98
C ILE A 157 0.65 -4.84 -16.20
N ILE A 158 -0.58 -5.31 -16.47
CA ILE A 158 -1.74 -4.41 -16.61
C ILE A 158 -2.01 -3.66 -15.29
N LEU A 159 -2.00 -4.37 -14.15
CA LEU A 159 -2.20 -3.75 -12.84
C LEU A 159 -1.10 -2.72 -12.55
N PHE A 160 0.16 -3.02 -12.88
CA PHE A 160 1.26 -2.06 -12.74
C PHE A 160 1.03 -0.81 -13.59
N ALA A 161 0.64 -0.99 -14.86
CA ALA A 161 0.33 0.14 -15.72
C ALA A 161 -0.81 1.00 -15.15
N LEU A 162 -1.89 0.38 -14.66
CA LEU A 162 -2.99 1.10 -14.00
C LEU A 162 -2.52 1.84 -12.75
N MET A 163 -1.65 1.24 -11.93
CA MET A 163 -1.08 1.90 -10.76
C MET A 163 -0.25 3.13 -11.15
N VAL A 164 0.61 3.01 -12.16
CA VAL A 164 1.45 4.12 -12.63
C VAL A 164 0.60 5.22 -13.24
N PHE A 165 -0.26 4.88 -14.21
CA PHE A 165 -1.09 5.87 -14.90
C PHE A 165 -2.16 6.51 -14.01
N GLY A 166 -2.69 5.76 -13.04
CA GLY A 166 -3.65 6.28 -12.07
C GLY A 166 -3.03 7.17 -10.98
N ASN A 167 -1.71 7.32 -10.97
CA ASN A 167 -0.98 8.19 -10.03
C ASN A 167 -0.03 9.14 -10.80
N MET A 168 -0.37 9.53 -12.05
CA MET A 168 0.43 10.50 -12.83
C MET A 168 0.01 11.95 -12.60
N GLU A 169 -0.49 12.26 -11.42
CA GLU A 169 -0.82 13.62 -11.02
C GLU A 169 0.44 14.40 -10.60
N GLU A 170 0.37 15.73 -10.65
CA GLU A 170 1.43 16.57 -10.12
C GLU A 170 1.55 16.36 -8.59
N GLY A 171 2.78 16.28 -8.09
CA GLY A 171 3.04 16.09 -6.66
C GLY A 171 3.05 14.64 -6.16
N VAL A 172 3.03 13.66 -7.06
CA VAL A 172 3.15 12.24 -6.68
C VAL A 172 4.52 11.93 -6.08
N ASP A 173 4.52 11.34 -4.90
CA ASP A 173 5.73 10.89 -4.20
C ASP A 173 6.23 9.55 -4.76
N TRP A 174 6.98 9.61 -5.86
CA TRP A 174 7.57 8.43 -6.51
C TRP A 174 8.61 7.71 -5.64
N MET A 175 9.27 8.43 -4.72
CA MET A 175 10.23 7.81 -3.81
C MET A 175 9.53 6.95 -2.76
N ALA A 176 8.36 7.37 -2.27
CA ALA A 176 7.52 6.54 -1.42
C ALA A 176 7.01 5.29 -2.13
N HIS A 177 6.64 5.40 -3.41
CA HIS A 177 6.23 4.25 -4.22
C HIS A 177 7.37 3.25 -4.42
N LEU A 178 8.55 3.73 -4.83
CA LEU A 178 9.74 2.88 -5.00
C LEU A 178 10.16 2.23 -3.69
N GLY A 179 10.23 3.02 -2.62
CA GLY A 179 10.59 2.54 -1.29
C GLY A 179 9.61 1.49 -0.77
N GLY A 180 8.30 1.73 -0.95
CA GLY A 180 7.27 0.76 -0.62
C GLY A 180 7.43 -0.54 -1.39
N ALA A 181 7.63 -0.47 -2.71
CA ALA A 181 7.85 -1.65 -3.55
C ALA A 181 9.10 -2.45 -3.12
N MET A 182 10.20 -1.76 -2.82
CA MET A 182 11.42 -2.39 -2.31
C MET A 182 11.19 -3.09 -0.97
N ALA A 183 10.51 -2.43 -0.03
CA ALA A 183 10.13 -3.02 1.25
C ALA A 183 9.25 -4.26 1.05
N GLY A 184 8.30 -4.22 0.11
CA GLY A 184 7.46 -5.35 -0.25
C GLY A 184 8.23 -6.54 -0.80
N VAL A 185 9.21 -6.30 -1.68
CA VAL A 185 10.12 -7.33 -2.19
C VAL A 185 10.88 -7.98 -1.04
N ILE A 186 11.44 -7.19 -0.13
CA ILE A 186 12.16 -7.70 1.06
C ILE A 186 11.22 -8.54 1.93
N MET A 187 10.03 -8.02 2.26
CA MET A 187 9.04 -8.76 3.05
C MET A 187 8.63 -10.08 2.39
N ALA A 188 8.54 -10.11 1.05
CA ALA A 188 8.24 -11.34 0.34
C ALA A 188 9.37 -12.38 0.44
N PHE A 189 10.63 -11.97 0.44
CA PHE A 189 11.74 -12.91 0.66
C PHE A 189 11.75 -13.47 2.08
N ILE A 190 11.35 -12.68 3.07
CA ILE A 190 11.30 -13.08 4.48
C ILE A 190 10.09 -13.98 4.78
N LEU A 191 8.91 -13.61 4.28
CA LEU A 191 7.64 -14.22 4.72
C LEU A 191 7.06 -15.26 3.77
N TYR A 192 7.42 -15.19 2.48
CA TYR A 192 6.81 -16.04 1.47
C TYR A 192 7.64 -17.29 1.17
N HIS A 193 7.04 -18.43 1.46
CA HIS A 193 7.55 -19.74 1.10
C HIS A 193 6.53 -20.39 0.16
N PRO A 194 6.90 -20.68 -1.11
CA PRO A 194 6.01 -21.37 -2.03
C PRO A 194 5.55 -22.69 -1.41
N ARG A 195 4.26 -22.97 -1.48
CA ARG A 195 3.75 -24.28 -1.08
C ARG A 195 4.33 -25.32 -2.03
N GLU A 196 5.01 -26.33 -1.51
CA GLU A 196 5.40 -27.48 -2.32
C GLU A 196 4.13 -28.06 -2.95
N ASN A 197 4.05 -28.05 -4.29
CA ASN A 197 3.03 -28.78 -5.00
C ASN A 197 3.23 -30.25 -4.65
N LYS A 198 2.44 -30.78 -3.72
CA LYS A 198 2.25 -32.22 -3.62
C LYS A 198 1.64 -32.68 -4.94
N ARG A 199 2.51 -32.99 -5.92
CA ARG A 199 2.11 -33.79 -7.06
C ARG A 199 1.66 -35.12 -6.49
N PHE A 200 0.35 -35.33 -6.41
CA PHE A 200 -0.18 -36.66 -6.29
C PHE A 200 0.24 -37.38 -7.58
N TYR A 201 1.30 -38.15 -7.52
CA TYR A 201 1.56 -39.19 -8.51
C TYR A 201 0.47 -40.24 -8.28
N LEU A 202 -0.57 -40.24 -9.14
CA LEU A 202 -1.44 -41.37 -9.40
C LEU A 202 -0.87 -42.14 -10.58
#